data_9191e6beb86f9de7c05baa2170b816df
#
_entry.id   9191e6beb86f9de7c05baa2170b816df
#
_cell.length_a   1.000
_cell.length_b   1.000
_cell.length_c   1.000
_cell.angle_alpha   90.00
_cell.angle_beta   90.00
_cell.angle_gamma   90.00
#
_symmetry.space_group_name_H-M   'P 1'
#
loop_
_entity.id
_entity.type
_entity.pdbx_description
1 polymer ?
#
loop_
_entity_poly.entity_id
_entity_poly.type
_entity_poly.pdbx_seq_one_letter_code
_entity_poly.pdbx_strand_id
1 'polypeptide(L)'
;TWEGHAEKIRAPYLCVAGEHDELSPLVHTERLMQALQGPKRLVVYQDSRHSVGNVPAANLGPFPPILMADWMAAALSGVSFPSERWFVEASGRMVKAAL
;
A
#
# COMPACT_ATOMS: atom_id res chain seq x y z
N THR A 1 -19.68 3.12 7.07
CA THR A 1 -18.32 3.63 6.78
C THR A 1 -17.27 2.83 7.55
N TRP A 2 -16.02 2.99 7.18
CA TRP A 2 -14.93 2.30 7.88
C TRP A 2 -14.52 3.02 9.18
N GLU A 3 -14.91 4.28 9.35
CA GLU A 3 -14.62 5.03 10.58
C GLU A 3 -15.24 4.32 11.79
N GLY A 4 -14.46 4.19 12.84
CA GLY A 4 -14.86 3.45 14.05
C GLY A 4 -14.66 1.95 13.96
N HIS A 5 -14.37 1.41 12.78
CA HIS A 5 -14.08 -0.03 12.58
C HIS A 5 -12.61 -0.29 12.34
N ALA A 6 -11.92 0.61 11.65
CA ALA A 6 -10.50 0.44 11.31
C ALA A 6 -9.63 0.28 12.57
N GLU A 7 -9.96 1.00 13.66
CA GLU A 7 -9.23 0.93 14.91
C GLU A 7 -9.27 -0.46 15.57
N LYS A 8 -10.21 -1.31 15.15
CA LYS A 8 -10.35 -2.67 15.66
C LYS A 8 -9.52 -3.69 14.91
N ILE A 9 -8.98 -3.32 13.75
CA ILE A 9 -8.17 -4.24 12.93
C ILE A 9 -6.77 -4.34 13.54
N ARG A 10 -6.35 -5.56 13.88
CA ARG A 10 -5.02 -5.86 14.43
C ARG A 10 -4.16 -6.69 13.50
N ALA A 11 -4.75 -7.32 12.49
CA ALA A 11 -4.03 -8.12 11.51
C ALA A 11 -3.11 -7.24 10.65
N PRO A 12 -2.02 -7.80 10.11
CA PRO A 12 -1.20 -7.10 9.13
C PRO A 12 -2.05 -6.65 7.94
N TYR A 13 -1.85 -5.41 7.51
CA TYR A 13 -2.65 -4.81 6.46
C TYR A 13 -1.77 -4.20 5.38
N LEU A 14 -1.98 -4.63 4.14
CA LEU A 14 -1.31 -4.05 2.97
C LEU A 14 -2.34 -3.32 2.12
N CYS A 15 -2.05 -2.08 1.77
CA CYS A 15 -2.83 -1.32 0.80
C CYS A 15 -1.92 -0.92 -0.36
N VAL A 16 -2.31 -1.24 -1.58
CA VAL A 16 -1.61 -0.82 -2.79
C VAL A 16 -2.51 0.17 -3.52
N ALA A 17 -2.01 1.37 -3.73
CA ALA A 17 -2.80 2.47 -4.27
C ALA A 17 -2.09 3.15 -5.44
N GLY A 18 -2.88 3.78 -6.33
CA GLY A 18 -2.37 4.64 -7.38
C GLY A 18 -2.33 6.09 -6.91
N GLU A 19 -1.30 6.81 -7.30
CA GLU A 19 -1.15 8.23 -6.94
C GLU A 19 -2.34 9.08 -7.44
N HIS A 20 -2.88 8.74 -8.59
CA HIS A 20 -3.97 9.46 -9.25
C HIS A 20 -5.28 8.67 -9.25
N ASP A 21 -5.58 7.95 -8.17
CA ASP A 21 -6.83 7.21 -8.03
C ASP A 21 -8.00 8.19 -7.90
N GLU A 22 -8.89 8.20 -8.90
CA GLU A 22 -10.04 9.10 -8.94
C GLU A 22 -11.24 8.54 -8.17
N LEU A 23 -11.31 7.20 -8.01
CA LEU A 23 -12.43 6.53 -7.34
C LEU A 23 -12.21 6.43 -5.83
N SER A 24 -10.96 6.26 -5.41
CA SER A 24 -10.56 6.23 -3.99
C SER A 24 -9.40 7.19 -3.80
N PRO A 25 -9.67 8.48 -3.64
CA PRO A 25 -8.59 9.47 -3.52
C PRO A 25 -7.59 9.12 -2.42
N LEU A 26 -6.32 9.33 -2.69
CA LEU A 26 -5.21 8.91 -1.82
C LEU A 26 -5.36 9.46 -0.39
N VAL A 27 -5.89 10.67 -0.24
CA VAL A 27 -6.11 11.27 1.09
C VAL A 27 -7.02 10.40 1.97
N HIS A 28 -8.03 9.77 1.40
CA HIS A 28 -8.92 8.88 2.16
C HIS A 28 -8.22 7.58 2.54
N THR A 29 -7.40 7.04 1.63
CA THR A 29 -6.59 5.85 1.90
C THR A 29 -5.58 6.12 3.02
N GLU A 30 -4.93 7.27 3.01
CA GLU A 30 -3.99 7.65 4.07
C GLU A 30 -4.68 7.78 5.42
N ARG A 31 -5.90 8.32 5.47
CA ARG A 31 -6.68 8.38 6.70
C ARG A 31 -7.02 6.99 7.25
N LEU A 32 -7.41 6.07 6.38
CA LEU A 32 -7.66 4.68 6.77
C LEU A 32 -6.40 4.06 7.37
N MET A 33 -5.27 4.22 6.70
CA MET A 33 -4.01 3.64 7.15
C MET A 33 -3.59 4.18 8.51
N GLN A 34 -3.82 5.45 8.79
CA GLN A 34 -3.53 6.04 10.09
C GLN A 34 -4.40 5.46 11.22
N ALA A 35 -5.64 5.07 10.91
CA ALA A 35 -6.57 4.52 11.89
C ALA A 35 -6.26 3.06 12.25
N LEU A 36 -5.59 2.31 11.39
CA LEU A 36 -5.25 0.91 11.64
C LEU A 36 -4.26 0.77 12.80
N GLN A 37 -4.48 -0.22 13.66
CA GLN A 37 -3.66 -0.42 14.87
C GLN A 37 -2.61 -1.52 14.72
N GLY A 38 -2.76 -2.43 13.76
CA GLY A 38 -1.80 -3.50 13.52
C GLY A 38 -0.66 -3.05 12.60
N PRO A 39 0.29 -3.95 12.29
CA PRO A 39 1.33 -3.69 11.28
C PRO A 39 0.69 -3.33 9.95
N LYS A 40 1.21 -2.31 9.29
CA LYS A 40 0.56 -1.81 8.08
C LYS A 40 1.59 -1.30 7.08
N ARG A 41 1.26 -1.43 5.79
CA ARG A 41 2.07 -0.88 4.71
C ARG A 41 1.17 -0.29 3.64
N LEU A 42 1.47 0.94 3.27
CA LEU A 42 0.84 1.61 2.13
C LEU A 42 1.87 1.72 1.03
N VAL A 43 1.56 1.18 -0.14
CA VAL A 43 2.43 1.28 -1.32
C VAL A 43 1.71 2.10 -2.38
N VAL A 44 2.27 3.24 -2.73
CA VAL A 44 1.70 4.17 -3.72
C VAL A 44 2.56 4.14 -4.97
N TYR A 45 1.93 3.84 -6.12
CA TYR A 45 2.61 3.83 -7.41
C TYR A 45 2.42 5.17 -8.12
N GLN A 46 3.53 5.79 -8.51
CA GLN A 46 3.52 7.05 -9.26
C GLN A 46 2.73 6.90 -10.56
N ASP A 47 1.92 7.89 -10.87
CA ASP A 47 1.10 8.00 -12.10
C ASP A 47 0.09 6.87 -12.32
N SER A 48 -0.13 6.01 -11.33
CA SER A 48 -1.14 4.96 -11.40
C SER A 48 -2.50 5.46 -10.97
N ARG A 49 -3.54 4.87 -11.54
CA ARG A 49 -4.94 5.14 -11.21
C ARG A 49 -5.52 4.04 -10.34
N HIS A 50 -6.83 3.90 -10.31
CA HIS A 50 -7.51 2.96 -9.41
C HIS A 50 -7.06 1.51 -9.61
N SER A 51 -6.86 1.07 -10.83
CA SER A 51 -6.47 -0.31 -11.13
C SER A 51 -4.93 -0.43 -11.13
N VAL A 52 -4.32 -0.59 -9.96
CA VAL A 52 -2.87 -0.73 -9.84
C VAL A 52 -2.34 -2.04 -10.41
N GLY A 53 -3.22 -3.03 -10.69
CA GLY A 53 -2.82 -4.23 -11.40
C GLY A 53 -2.31 -3.94 -12.83
N ASN A 54 -2.70 -2.79 -13.38
CA ASN A 54 -2.31 -2.33 -14.70
C ASN A 54 -1.42 -1.09 -14.60
N VAL A 55 -0.36 -1.18 -13.80
CA VAL A 55 0.63 -0.11 -13.68
C VAL A 55 1.18 0.24 -15.04
N PRO A 56 1.33 1.54 -15.39
CA PRO A 56 1.88 1.93 -16.68
C PRO A 56 3.22 1.24 -16.96
N ALA A 57 3.44 0.85 -18.22
CA ALA A 57 4.70 0.20 -18.62
C ALA A 57 5.92 1.09 -18.34
N ALA A 58 5.73 2.40 -18.24
CA ALA A 58 6.79 3.34 -17.89
C ALA A 58 7.23 3.24 -16.42
N ASN A 59 6.42 2.63 -15.53
CA ASN A 59 6.81 2.44 -14.14
C ASN A 59 7.66 1.17 -14.00
N LEU A 60 8.92 1.34 -13.63
CA LEU A 60 9.90 0.26 -13.52
C LEU A 60 9.93 -0.39 -12.13
N GLY A 61 9.00 -0.05 -11.25
CA GLY A 61 8.88 -0.65 -9.94
C GLY A 61 8.38 -2.09 -9.97
N PRO A 62 8.26 -2.74 -8.81
CA PRO A 62 7.79 -4.12 -8.74
C PRO A 62 6.37 -4.26 -9.27
N PHE A 63 6.11 -5.35 -9.98
CA PHE A 63 4.76 -5.64 -10.47
C PHE A 63 3.82 -5.86 -9.28
N PRO A 64 2.71 -5.10 -9.16
CA PRO A 64 1.87 -5.15 -7.96
C PRO A 64 1.45 -6.54 -7.50
N PRO A 65 0.99 -7.47 -8.36
CA PRO A 65 0.65 -8.82 -7.91
C PRO A 65 1.81 -9.56 -7.25
N ILE A 66 3.05 -9.36 -7.71
CA ILE A 66 4.22 -9.99 -7.10
C ILE A 66 4.51 -9.38 -5.74
N LEU A 67 4.43 -8.05 -5.63
CA LEU A 67 4.61 -7.34 -4.36
C LEU A 67 3.58 -7.82 -3.33
N MET A 68 2.33 -7.98 -3.74
CA MET A 68 1.26 -8.47 -2.86
C MET A 68 1.53 -9.91 -2.41
N ALA A 69 1.97 -10.79 -3.32
CA ALA A 69 2.28 -12.17 -3.01
C ALA A 69 3.44 -12.27 -2.00
N ASP A 70 4.47 -11.47 -2.18
CA ASP A 70 5.61 -11.43 -1.26
C ASP A 70 5.18 -10.95 0.13
N TRP A 71 4.32 -9.94 0.20
CA TRP A 71 3.76 -9.48 1.47
C TRP A 71 2.99 -10.60 2.18
N MET A 72 2.10 -11.29 1.45
CA MET A 72 1.30 -12.35 2.04
C MET A 72 2.17 -13.50 2.54
N ALA A 73 3.17 -13.89 1.78
CA ALA A 73 4.10 -14.94 2.19
C ALA A 73 4.82 -14.57 3.49
N ALA A 74 5.30 -13.32 3.60
CA ALA A 74 5.95 -12.83 4.80
C ALA A 74 4.99 -12.83 5.99
N ALA A 75 3.77 -12.35 5.80
CA ALA A 75 2.76 -12.30 6.87
C ALA A 75 2.39 -13.70 7.37
N LEU A 76 2.22 -14.66 6.45
CA LEU A 76 1.88 -16.04 6.80
C LEU A 76 3.02 -16.77 7.50
N SER A 77 4.26 -16.40 7.22
CA SER A 77 5.43 -16.99 7.90
C SER A 77 5.72 -16.36 9.26
N GLY A 78 4.94 -15.39 9.69
CA GLY A 78 5.10 -14.73 10.98
C GLY A 78 6.23 -13.71 11.04
N VAL A 79 6.73 -13.27 9.87
CA VAL A 79 7.78 -12.24 9.83
C VAL A 79 7.22 -10.92 10.34
N SER A 80 7.93 -10.31 11.27
CA SER A 80 7.61 -8.97 11.75
C SER A 80 8.18 -7.93 10.78
N PHE A 81 7.39 -6.89 10.47
CA PHE A 81 7.84 -5.81 9.60
C PHE A 81 7.37 -4.46 10.12
N PRO A 82 8.12 -3.39 9.85
CA PRO A 82 7.74 -2.06 10.30
C PRO A 82 6.53 -1.53 9.52
N SER A 83 5.74 -0.69 10.18
CA SER A 83 4.67 0.05 9.49
C SER A 83 5.29 1.16 8.66
N GLU A 84 5.06 1.13 7.35
CA GLU A 84 5.72 2.02 6.40
C GLU A 84 4.79 2.45 5.27
N ARG A 85 5.08 3.64 4.74
CA ARG A 85 4.52 4.14 3.48
C ARG A 85 5.62 4.10 2.44
N TRP A 86 5.37 3.41 1.34
CA TRP A 86 6.30 3.32 0.21
C TRP A 86 5.73 4.09 -0.98
N PHE A 87 6.54 4.93 -1.60
CA PHE A 87 6.22 5.55 -2.87
C PHE A 87 7.09 4.95 -3.96
N VAL A 88 6.47 4.31 -4.95
CA VAL A 88 7.18 3.66 -6.06
C VAL A 88 7.23 4.63 -7.23
N GLU A 89 8.39 5.25 -7.45
CA GLU A 89 8.59 6.18 -8.56
C GLU A 89 8.60 5.43 -9.89
N ALA A 90 8.29 6.14 -10.97
CA ALA A 90 8.29 5.56 -12.30
C ALA A 90 9.65 4.95 -12.68
N SER A 91 10.74 5.49 -12.15
CA SER A 91 12.10 4.96 -12.36
C SER A 91 12.37 3.61 -11.68
N GLY A 92 11.45 3.14 -10.84
CA GLY A 92 11.62 1.96 -10.01
C GLY A 92 12.19 2.23 -8.63
N ARG A 93 12.59 3.47 -8.35
CA ARG A 93 13.06 3.86 -7.02
C ARG A 93 11.91 3.84 -6.03
N MET A 94 12.15 3.28 -4.84
CA MET A 94 11.17 3.27 -3.77
C MET A 94 11.61 4.19 -2.63
N VAL A 95 10.73 5.14 -2.28
CA VAL A 95 10.94 6.06 -1.18
C VAL A 95 10.09 5.56 0.00
N LYS A 96 10.73 5.21 1.10
CA LYS A 96 10.07 4.62 2.27
C LYS A 96 10.07 5.61 3.42
N ALA A 97 8.96 5.68 4.13
CA ALA A 97 8.80 6.52 5.31
C ALA A 97 8.03 5.76 6.38
N ALA A 98 8.26 6.10 7.65
CA ALA A 98 7.49 5.53 8.75
C ALA A 98 6.02 5.92 8.64
N LEU A 99 5.14 5.03 9.06
CA LEU A 99 3.71 5.27 8.99
C LEU A 99 3.11 5.35 10.41
#